data_1df874adf58e6a976e0eb41a39ff9ee0
#
_entry.id   1df874adf58e6a976e0eb41a39ff9ee0
#
_cell.length_a   1.000
_cell.length_b   1.000
_cell.length_c   1.000
_cell.angle_alpha   90.00
_cell.angle_beta   90.00
_cell.angle_gamma   90.00
#
_symmetry.space_group_name_H-M   'P 1'
#
loop_
_entity.id
_entity.type
_entity.pdbx_description
1 polymer ?
#
loop_
_entity_poly.entity_id
_entity_poly.type
_entity_poly.pdbx_seq_one_letter_code
_entity_poly.pdbx_strand_id
1 'polypeptide(L)' 'MDLKWQDAEEIAIRLAEGHPGTDPLTVRFTDMHAWIVALSEFRDDPTKSNEKILETIQMAWHEEYLDSKS' A
#
# COMPACT_ATOMS: atom_id res chain seq x y z
N MET A 1 3.90 -8.25 -13.51
CA MET A 1 3.75 -6.78 -13.62
C MET A 1 4.58 -6.11 -12.54
N ASP A 2 5.39 -5.14 -12.94
CA ASP A 2 6.23 -4.43 -11.98
C ASP A 2 5.49 -3.26 -11.37
N LEU A 3 5.47 -3.18 -10.04
CA LEU A 3 4.83 -2.09 -9.32
C LEU A 3 5.87 -1.03 -8.96
N LYS A 4 5.50 0.21 -9.17
CA LYS A 4 6.30 1.38 -8.82
C LYS A 4 5.54 2.21 -7.80
N TRP A 5 6.22 3.15 -7.14
CA TRP A 5 5.58 4.01 -6.15
C TRP A 5 4.36 4.76 -6.72
N GLN A 6 4.35 5.05 -8.02
CA GLN A 6 3.24 5.76 -8.66
C GLN A 6 2.01 4.88 -8.88
N ASP A 7 2.15 3.56 -8.71
CA ASP A 7 1.04 2.62 -8.92
C ASP A 7 0.26 2.42 -7.62
N ALA A 8 -0.25 3.52 -7.06
CA ALA A 8 -0.87 3.52 -5.74
C ALA A 8 -2.05 2.56 -5.63
N GLU A 9 -2.92 2.53 -6.65
CA GLU A 9 -4.10 1.65 -6.61
C GLU A 9 -3.72 0.18 -6.63
N GLU A 10 -2.78 -0.20 -7.49
CA GLU A 10 -2.33 -1.60 -7.57
C GLU A 10 -1.62 -2.02 -6.29
N ILE A 11 -0.79 -1.14 -5.74
CA ILE A 11 -0.13 -1.42 -4.46
C ILE A 11 -1.19 -1.61 -3.37
N ALA A 12 -2.21 -0.73 -3.36
CA ALA A 12 -3.28 -0.82 -2.37
C ALA A 12 -4.03 -2.14 -2.46
N ILE A 13 -4.31 -2.61 -3.67
CA ILE A 13 -4.98 -3.89 -3.87
C ILE A 13 -4.13 -5.03 -3.30
N ARG A 14 -2.82 -5.00 -3.56
CA ARG A 14 -1.91 -6.02 -3.02
C ARG A 14 -1.87 -6.00 -1.49
N LEU A 15 -1.85 -4.79 -0.91
CA LEU A 15 -1.86 -4.66 0.55
C LEU A 15 -3.18 -5.18 1.14
N ALA A 16 -4.29 -4.87 0.50
CA ALA A 16 -5.59 -5.34 0.96
C ALA A 16 -5.69 -6.87 0.91
N GLU A 17 -5.14 -7.47 -0.14
CA GLU A 17 -5.13 -8.93 -0.29
C GLU A 17 -4.23 -9.61 0.72
N GLY A 18 -3.07 -9.00 1.02
CA GLY A 18 -2.10 -9.58 1.94
C GLY A 18 -2.42 -9.32 3.41
N HIS A 19 -3.25 -8.33 3.70
CA HIS A 19 -3.57 -7.92 5.07
C HIS A 19 -5.09 -7.73 5.22
N PRO A 20 -5.87 -8.80 4.98
CA PRO A 20 -7.33 -8.69 5.07
C PRO A 20 -7.75 -8.34 6.50
N GLY A 21 -8.70 -7.44 6.62
CA GLY A 21 -9.20 -7.02 7.94
C GLY A 21 -8.33 -6.00 8.65
N THR A 22 -7.20 -5.61 8.06
CA THR A 22 -6.33 -4.58 8.65
C THR A 22 -6.81 -3.20 8.21
N ASP A 23 -7.14 -2.35 9.19
CA ASP A 23 -7.54 -0.97 8.91
C ASP A 23 -6.29 -0.14 8.55
N PRO A 24 -6.20 0.35 7.30
CA PRO A 24 -5.00 1.09 6.89
C PRO A 24 -4.70 2.32 7.73
N LEU A 25 -5.73 2.92 8.33
CA LEU A 25 -5.53 4.13 9.14
C LEU A 25 -4.85 3.85 10.47
N THR A 26 -4.75 2.58 10.86
CA THR A 26 -4.05 2.17 12.08
C THR A 26 -2.62 1.71 11.82
N VAL A 27 -2.21 1.66 10.55
CA VAL A 27 -0.89 1.18 10.16
C VAL A 27 0.09 2.35 10.10
N ARG A 28 1.26 2.18 10.70
CA ARG A 28 2.30 3.20 10.63
C ARG A 28 2.90 3.24 9.23
N PHE A 29 3.33 4.42 8.80
CA PHE A 29 3.99 4.54 7.49
C PHE A 29 5.26 3.70 7.39
N THR A 30 6.00 3.54 8.49
CA THR A 30 7.18 2.69 8.49
C THR A 30 6.84 1.23 8.22
N ASP A 31 5.75 0.74 8.81
CA ASP A 31 5.30 -0.62 8.58
C ASP A 31 4.76 -0.79 7.16
N MET A 32 3.96 0.18 6.71
CA MET A 32 3.41 0.15 5.36
C MET A 32 4.53 0.16 4.31
N HIS A 33 5.55 0.99 4.51
CA HIS A 33 6.70 1.04 3.64
C HIS A 33 7.36 -0.33 3.55
N ALA A 34 7.60 -0.97 4.69
CA ALA A 34 8.23 -2.29 4.73
C ALA A 34 7.38 -3.32 3.98
N TRP A 35 6.07 -3.28 4.15
CA TRP A 35 5.17 -4.22 3.49
C TRP A 35 5.15 -4.01 1.98
N ILE A 36 5.23 -2.74 1.53
CA ILE A 36 5.24 -2.43 0.10
C ILE A 36 6.51 -2.94 -0.56
N VAL A 37 7.67 -2.66 0.03
CA VAL A 37 8.93 -3.08 -0.57
C VAL A 37 9.11 -4.60 -0.52
N ALA A 38 8.37 -5.27 0.37
CA ALA A 38 8.39 -6.73 0.46
C ALA A 38 7.50 -7.40 -0.58
N LEU A 39 6.65 -6.65 -1.28
CA LEU A 39 5.81 -7.23 -2.32
C LEU A 39 6.69 -7.76 -3.46
N SER A 40 6.40 -8.99 -3.91
CA SER A 40 7.22 -9.63 -4.94
C SER A 40 7.20 -8.85 -6.26
N GLU A 41 6.11 -8.13 -6.52
CA GLU A 41 5.96 -7.34 -7.76
C GLU A 41 6.59 -5.95 -7.67
N PHE A 42 6.97 -5.51 -6.47
CA PHE A 42 7.51 -4.16 -6.28
C PHE A 42 8.93 -4.08 -6.87
N ARG A 43 9.12 -3.19 -7.83
CA ARG A 43 10.37 -3.02 -8.58
C ARG A 43 10.76 -1.56 -8.68
N ASP A 44 10.82 -0.88 -7.55
CA ASP A 44 11.22 0.53 -7.53
C ASP A 44 12.21 0.74 -6.41
N ASP A 45 12.82 1.92 -6.39
CA ASP A 45 13.80 2.28 -5.37
C ASP A 45 13.07 2.46 -4.03
N PRO A 46 13.38 1.66 -3.01
CA PRO A 46 12.69 1.78 -1.72
C PRO A 46 12.94 3.11 -1.02
N THR A 47 13.95 3.87 -1.42
CA THR A 47 14.25 5.17 -0.80
C THR A 47 13.54 6.34 -1.48
N LYS A 48 12.81 6.10 -2.56
CA LYS A 48 12.13 7.17 -3.31
C LYS A 48 10.71 7.44 -2.85
N SER A 49 10.27 6.83 -1.76
CA SER A 49 8.98 7.16 -1.20
C SER A 49 9.07 8.45 -0.37
N ASN A 50 7.93 9.08 -0.18
CA ASN A 50 7.81 10.20 0.74
C ASN A 50 6.45 10.11 1.40
N GLU A 51 6.20 11.00 2.36
CA GLU A 51 4.96 10.99 3.12
C GLU A 51 3.74 11.10 2.22
N LYS A 52 3.80 11.95 1.21
CA LYS A 52 2.67 12.15 0.30
C LYS A 52 2.37 10.90 -0.51
N ILE A 53 3.40 10.22 -0.99
CA ILE A 53 3.24 8.97 -1.73
C ILE A 53 2.59 7.92 -0.82
N LEU A 54 3.07 7.80 0.41
CA LEU A 54 2.52 6.83 1.35
C LEU A 54 1.09 7.16 1.74
N GLU A 55 0.75 8.45 1.90
CA GLU A 55 -0.63 8.87 2.14
C GLU A 55 -1.54 8.48 0.99
N THR A 56 -1.09 8.70 -0.25
CA THR A 56 -1.88 8.36 -1.43
C THR A 56 -2.18 6.86 -1.46
N ILE A 57 -1.17 6.04 -1.18
CA ILE A 57 -1.33 4.59 -1.12
C ILE A 57 -2.26 4.21 0.02
N GLN A 58 -2.10 4.84 1.19
CA GLN A 58 -2.94 4.55 2.34
C GLN A 58 -4.40 4.85 2.05
N MET A 59 -4.70 5.95 1.38
CA MET A 59 -6.07 6.32 1.06
C MET A 59 -6.67 5.34 0.05
N ALA A 60 -5.90 4.92 -0.94
CA ALA A 60 -6.37 3.91 -1.90
C ALA A 60 -6.62 2.58 -1.20
N TRP A 61 -5.73 2.18 -0.29
CA TRP A 61 -5.91 0.95 0.49
C TRP A 61 -7.14 1.06 1.40
N HIS A 62 -7.37 2.22 1.99
CA HIS A 62 -8.53 2.45 2.85
C HIS A 62 -9.83 2.25 2.06
N GLU A 63 -9.88 2.72 0.82
CA GLU A 63 -11.05 2.50 -0.03
C GLU A 63 -11.27 1.01 -0.31
N GLU A 64 -10.19 0.27 -0.59
CA GLU A 64 -10.28 -1.17 -0.79
C GLU A 64 -10.76 -1.88 0.48
N TYR A 65 -10.28 -1.42 1.63
CA TYR A 65 -10.69 -1.96 2.92
C TYR A 65 -12.18 -1.76 3.16
N LEU A 66 -12.68 -0.57 2.87
CA LEU A 66 -14.11 -0.26 3.02
C LEU A 66 -14.96 -1.10 2.06
N ASP A 67 -14.51 -1.27 0.81
CA ASP A 67 -15.22 -2.07 -0.17
C ASP A 67 -15.32 -3.53 0.28
N SER A 68 -14.26 -4.06 0.87
CA SER A 68 -14.25 -5.45 1.31
C SER A 68 -15.15 -5.69 2.53
N LYS A 69 -15.51 -4.63 3.24
CA LYS A 69 -16.40 -4.73 4.42
C LYS A 69 -17.87 -4.54 4.09
N SER A 70 -18.17 -4.01 2.94
CA SER A 70 -19.56 -3.70 2.56
C SER A 70 -20.31 -4.88 1.94
#